data_db7be5f01c47aab15787b2cba756a7bb
#
_entry.id   db7be5f01c47aab15787b2cba756a7bb
#
_cell.length_a   1.000
_cell.length_b   1.000
_cell.length_c   1.000
_cell.angle_alpha   90.00
_cell.angle_beta   90.00
_cell.angle_gamma   90.00
#
_symmetry.space_group_name_H-M   'P 1'
#
loop_
_entity.id
_entity.type
_entity.pdbx_description
1 polymer ?
#
loop_
_entity_poly.entity_id
_entity_poly.type
_entity_poly.pdbx_seq_one_letter_code
_entity_poly.pdbx_strand_id
1 'polypeptide(L)'
;MTASLTDILTTQKNGVVAINNFAQATIRGFGTQTSITVTAATLIYNGPGYLVSFSIVVAGSGAGTINNASTIAGAAAANALCATPATVGVFKTGQIFSNGLVVIPGSGQSINVTYSPG
;
A
#
# COMPACT_ATOMS: atom_id res chain seq x y z
N MET A 1 16.00 -34.38 -35.11
CA MET A 1 15.48 -35.13 -33.96
C MET A 1 14.18 -34.49 -33.48
N THR A 2 13.20 -35.28 -33.21
CA THR A 2 11.91 -34.81 -32.77
C THR A 2 11.83 -34.93 -31.25
N ALA A 3 11.40 -33.88 -30.56
CA ALA A 3 11.15 -33.94 -29.13
C ALA A 3 10.04 -34.96 -28.83
N SER A 4 10.18 -35.69 -27.75
CA SER A 4 9.14 -36.59 -27.28
C SER A 4 7.96 -35.82 -26.72
N LEU A 5 6.80 -36.47 -26.65
CA LEU A 5 5.62 -35.88 -26.00
C LEU A 5 5.91 -35.54 -24.54
N THR A 6 6.69 -36.38 -23.85
CA THR A 6 7.10 -36.12 -22.47
C THR A 6 7.93 -34.84 -22.36
N ASP A 7 8.87 -34.61 -23.29
CA ASP A 7 9.69 -33.40 -23.32
C ASP A 7 8.83 -32.14 -23.52
N ILE A 8 7.86 -32.21 -24.41
CA ILE A 8 6.93 -31.11 -24.67
C ILE A 8 6.10 -30.78 -23.41
N LEU A 9 5.56 -31.81 -22.78
CA LEU A 9 4.77 -31.65 -21.55
C LEU A 9 5.61 -31.07 -20.41
N THR A 10 6.85 -31.53 -20.25
CA THR A 10 7.77 -31.01 -19.23
C THR A 10 8.07 -29.53 -19.47
N THR A 11 8.34 -29.15 -20.73
CA THR A 11 8.60 -27.75 -21.09
C THR A 11 7.39 -26.86 -20.81
N GLN A 12 6.20 -27.32 -21.16
CA GLN A 12 4.96 -26.56 -20.91
C GLN A 12 4.71 -26.41 -19.42
N LYS A 13 4.89 -27.48 -18.65
CA LYS A 13 4.73 -27.45 -17.19
C LYS A 13 5.71 -26.45 -16.55
N ASN A 14 6.96 -26.46 -16.95
CA ASN A 14 7.97 -25.54 -16.45
C ASN A 14 7.65 -24.08 -16.81
N GLY A 15 7.11 -23.84 -18.00
CA GLY A 15 6.66 -22.53 -18.42
C GLY A 15 5.52 -21.99 -17.53
N VAL A 16 4.55 -22.82 -17.21
CA VAL A 16 3.44 -22.45 -16.32
C VAL A 16 3.93 -22.15 -14.91
N VAL A 17 4.84 -22.95 -14.36
CA VAL A 17 5.41 -22.71 -13.04
C VAL A 17 6.18 -21.38 -13.03
N ALA A 18 6.97 -21.09 -14.06
CA ALA A 18 7.72 -19.84 -14.17
C ALA A 18 6.79 -18.62 -14.23
N ILE A 19 5.69 -18.70 -14.96
CA ILE A 19 4.69 -17.62 -15.03
C ILE A 19 4.02 -17.40 -13.68
N ASN A 20 3.65 -18.47 -12.99
CA ASN A 20 3.04 -18.37 -11.67
C ASN A 20 4.00 -17.76 -10.65
N ASN A 21 5.26 -18.17 -10.67
CA ASN A 21 6.29 -17.63 -9.78
C ASN A 21 6.53 -16.13 -10.06
N PHE A 22 6.55 -15.72 -11.32
CA PHE A 22 6.67 -14.33 -11.70
C PHE A 22 5.48 -13.51 -11.21
N ALA A 23 4.25 -13.99 -11.39
CA ALA A 23 3.06 -13.32 -10.94
C ALA A 23 3.06 -13.12 -9.42
N GLN A 24 3.44 -14.15 -8.65
CA GLN A 24 3.55 -14.06 -7.20
C GLN A 24 4.66 -13.10 -6.76
N ALA A 25 5.81 -13.12 -7.43
CA ALA A 25 6.89 -12.18 -7.16
C ALA A 25 6.48 -10.74 -7.45
N THR A 26 5.73 -10.51 -8.53
CA THR A 26 5.19 -9.19 -8.87
C THR A 26 4.22 -8.69 -7.78
N ILE A 27 3.31 -9.53 -7.34
CA ILE A 27 2.35 -9.19 -6.28
C ILE A 27 3.07 -8.87 -4.97
N ARG A 28 4.12 -9.62 -4.62
CA ARG A 28 4.87 -9.42 -3.38
C ARG A 28 5.95 -8.36 -3.48
N GLY A 29 6.64 -8.25 -4.62
CA GLY A 29 7.78 -7.36 -4.82
C GLY A 29 7.39 -5.93 -5.16
N PHE A 30 6.42 -5.75 -6.04
CA PHE A 30 5.83 -4.43 -6.34
C PHE A 30 4.62 -4.14 -5.47
N GLY A 31 4.23 -5.12 -4.69
CA GLY A 31 3.00 -5.14 -3.98
C GLY A 31 3.02 -4.27 -2.75
N THR A 32 2.22 -4.69 -1.80
CA THR A 32 1.93 -3.90 -0.63
C THR A 32 3.12 -3.83 0.32
N GLN A 33 3.35 -2.63 0.83
CA GLN A 33 4.26 -2.37 1.93
C GLN A 33 3.46 -1.79 3.09
N THR A 34 3.88 -2.10 4.31
CA THR A 34 3.25 -1.56 5.50
C THR A 34 4.21 -0.59 6.16
N SER A 35 3.72 0.61 6.49
CA SER A 35 4.50 1.59 7.22
C SER A 35 4.76 1.10 8.65
N ILE A 36 5.79 1.67 9.29
CA ILE A 36 5.92 1.60 10.74
C ILE A 36 4.73 2.34 11.38
N THR A 37 4.51 2.12 12.67
CA THR A 37 3.44 2.83 13.38
C THR A 37 3.68 4.34 13.33
N VAL A 38 2.72 5.07 12.76
CA VAL A 38 2.80 6.52 12.59
C VAL A 38 2.06 7.20 13.74
N THR A 39 2.77 8.02 14.48
CA THR A 39 2.21 8.75 15.63
C THR A 39 2.24 10.26 15.45
N ALA A 40 2.86 10.75 14.40
CA ALA A 40 2.97 12.16 14.04
C ALA A 40 2.90 12.30 12.53
N ALA A 41 2.72 13.52 12.02
CA ALA A 41 2.70 13.77 10.58
C ALA A 41 3.95 13.19 9.91
N THR A 42 3.77 12.32 8.92
CA THR A 42 4.86 11.57 8.29
C THR A 42 4.61 11.43 6.79
N LEU A 43 5.64 11.67 6.00
CA LEU A 43 5.66 11.29 4.58
C LEU A 43 5.99 9.81 4.49
N ILE A 44 5.02 9.01 4.06
CA ILE A 44 5.17 7.55 3.92
C ILE A 44 5.88 7.19 2.63
N TYR A 45 5.48 7.82 1.53
CA TYR A 45 6.02 7.56 0.21
C TYR A 45 5.97 8.81 -0.65
N ASN A 46 7.06 9.07 -1.38
CA ASN A 46 7.17 10.19 -2.31
C ASN A 46 7.08 9.66 -3.74
N GLY A 47 5.97 9.90 -4.39
CA GLY A 47 5.70 9.43 -5.74
C GLY A 47 4.31 8.85 -5.88
N PRO A 48 3.92 8.42 -7.10
CA PRO A 48 2.61 7.82 -7.33
C PRO A 48 2.52 6.43 -6.72
N GLY A 49 1.31 6.01 -6.37
CA GLY A 49 1.06 4.70 -5.80
C GLY A 49 -0.41 4.47 -5.51
N TYR A 50 -0.66 3.45 -4.70
CA TYR A 50 -1.99 2.97 -4.38
C TYR A 50 -2.11 2.75 -2.88
N LEU A 51 -3.09 3.40 -2.26
CA LEU A 51 -3.39 3.21 -0.85
C LEU A 51 -4.36 2.02 -0.71
N VAL A 52 -3.88 0.92 -0.18
CA VAL A 52 -4.65 -0.31 -0.03
C VAL A 52 -5.58 -0.22 1.17
N SER A 53 -5.00 0.06 2.34
CA SER A 53 -5.73 0.10 3.60
C SER A 53 -4.93 0.85 4.66
N PHE A 54 -5.57 1.15 5.75
CA PHE A 54 -4.89 1.61 6.95
C PHE A 54 -5.50 0.94 8.18
N SER A 55 -4.71 0.82 9.23
CA SER A 55 -5.20 0.31 10.50
C SER A 55 -4.94 1.32 11.61
N ILE A 56 -5.91 1.50 12.47
CA ILE A 56 -5.81 2.37 13.64
C ILE A 56 -5.54 1.49 14.84
N VAL A 57 -4.33 1.60 15.38
CA VAL A 57 -3.86 0.79 16.50
C VAL A 57 -4.24 1.45 17.81
N VAL A 58 -4.16 2.78 17.87
CA VAL A 58 -4.62 3.59 19.01
C VAL A 58 -5.54 4.67 18.48
N ALA A 59 -6.73 4.72 19.01
CA ALA A 59 -7.80 5.59 18.50
C ALA A 59 -7.50 7.08 18.64
N GLY A 60 -6.85 7.50 19.70
CA GLY A 60 -6.63 8.92 19.98
C GLY A 60 -7.90 9.64 20.37
N SER A 61 -7.84 10.97 20.42
CA SER A 61 -8.95 11.83 20.81
C SER A 61 -9.62 12.55 19.63
N GLY A 62 -9.08 12.44 18.42
CA GLY A 62 -9.63 13.07 17.23
C GLY A 62 -9.19 12.35 15.96
N ALA A 63 -9.90 12.60 14.87
CA ALA A 63 -9.59 12.04 13.58
C ALA A 63 -8.36 12.73 12.96
N GLY A 64 -7.58 11.95 12.19
CA GLY A 64 -6.53 12.48 11.34
C GLY A 64 -6.91 12.38 9.87
N THR A 65 -5.92 12.53 8.98
CA THR A 65 -6.13 12.44 7.53
C THR A 65 -4.96 11.72 6.87
N ILE A 66 -5.25 11.13 5.71
CA ILE A 66 -4.24 10.62 4.78
C ILE A 66 -4.35 11.45 3.51
N ASN A 67 -3.23 11.99 3.06
CA ASN A 67 -3.20 13.01 2.03
C ASN A 67 -2.35 12.58 0.83
N ASN A 68 -2.78 13.00 -0.38
CA ASN A 68 -2.00 12.88 -1.59
C ASN A 68 -1.09 14.10 -1.71
N ALA A 69 0.11 13.98 -1.18
CA ALA A 69 1.10 15.05 -1.18
C ALA A 69 2.51 14.47 -1.17
N SER A 70 3.45 15.18 -1.76
CA SER A 70 4.86 14.78 -1.81
C SER A 70 5.67 15.32 -0.62
N THR A 71 5.08 16.17 0.20
CA THR A 71 5.69 16.73 1.41
C THR A 71 4.65 16.85 2.51
N ILE A 72 5.10 16.83 3.76
CA ILE A 72 4.22 17.05 4.92
C ILE A 72 3.57 18.44 4.83
N ALA A 73 4.36 19.46 4.49
CA ALA A 73 3.86 20.83 4.37
C ALA A 73 2.83 21.00 3.24
N GLY A 74 2.87 20.15 2.23
CA GLY A 74 1.92 20.17 1.12
C GLY A 74 0.59 19.49 1.43
N ALA A 75 0.49 18.77 2.52
CA ALA A 75 -0.75 18.10 2.92
C ALA A 75 -1.78 19.14 3.37
N ALA A 76 -2.97 19.07 2.77
CA ALA A 76 -4.05 20.01 3.03
C ALA A 76 -5.41 19.33 2.84
N ALA A 77 -6.47 19.96 3.27
CA ALA A 77 -7.82 19.42 3.10
C ALA A 77 -8.16 19.17 1.63
N ALA A 78 -7.62 19.97 0.70
CA ALA A 78 -7.88 19.83 -0.73
C ALA A 78 -7.31 18.54 -1.33
N ASN A 79 -6.27 17.94 -0.73
CA ASN A 79 -5.65 16.69 -1.21
C ASN A 79 -5.84 15.52 -0.25
N ALA A 80 -6.74 15.62 0.70
CA ALA A 80 -7.05 14.53 1.60
C ALA A 80 -7.71 13.38 0.82
N LEU A 81 -7.16 12.18 0.99
CA LEU A 81 -7.71 10.96 0.39
C LEU A 81 -8.82 10.39 1.27
N CYS A 82 -8.59 10.36 2.57
CA CYS A 82 -9.57 9.87 3.53
C CYS A 82 -9.26 10.39 4.93
N ALA A 83 -10.25 10.33 5.79
CA ALA A 83 -10.07 10.59 7.21
C ALA A 83 -9.67 9.30 7.93
N THR A 84 -8.89 9.44 9.01
CA THR A 84 -8.56 8.34 9.92
C THR A 84 -9.41 8.51 11.17
N PRO A 85 -10.52 7.78 11.29
CA PRO A 85 -11.45 7.98 12.39
C PRO A 85 -10.82 7.60 13.73
N ALA A 86 -11.29 8.22 14.81
CA ALA A 86 -10.83 7.94 16.17
C ALA A 86 -11.44 6.63 16.69
N THR A 87 -11.23 5.56 15.95
CA THR A 87 -11.77 4.22 16.24
C THR A 87 -10.75 3.17 15.84
N VAL A 88 -10.41 2.26 16.73
CA VAL A 88 -9.50 1.15 16.44
C VAL A 88 -10.14 0.24 15.38
N GLY A 89 -9.34 -0.19 14.40
CA GLY A 89 -9.79 -1.09 13.36
C GLY A 89 -8.94 -1.03 12.11
N VAL A 90 -9.31 -1.84 11.14
CA VAL A 90 -8.68 -1.88 9.81
C VAL A 90 -9.68 -1.37 8.80
N PHE A 91 -9.25 -0.42 7.98
CA PHE A 91 -10.10 0.25 7.01
C PHE A 91 -9.51 0.09 5.61
N LYS A 92 -10.26 -0.52 4.70
CA LYS A 92 -9.86 -0.67 3.31
C LYS A 92 -10.23 0.60 2.54
N THR A 93 -9.31 1.09 1.71
CA THR A 93 -9.51 2.33 0.97
C THR A 93 -9.52 2.13 -0.54
N GLY A 94 -8.49 1.52 -1.10
CA GLY A 94 -8.42 1.33 -2.54
C GLY A 94 -8.30 2.62 -3.34
N GLN A 95 -7.45 3.57 -2.90
CA GLN A 95 -7.31 4.88 -3.53
C GLN A 95 -5.94 5.06 -4.16
N ILE A 96 -5.90 5.70 -5.33
CA ILE A 96 -4.67 6.06 -6.02
C ILE A 96 -4.19 7.42 -5.52
N PHE A 97 -2.89 7.54 -5.26
CA PHE A 97 -2.26 8.84 -5.01
C PHE A 97 -1.22 9.12 -6.11
N SER A 98 -1.19 10.33 -6.61
CA SER A 98 -0.34 10.74 -7.74
C SER A 98 0.96 11.44 -7.32
N ASN A 99 0.97 12.09 -6.17
CA ASN A 99 2.11 12.89 -5.71
C ASN A 99 2.89 12.22 -4.61
N GLY A 100 2.22 11.60 -3.67
CA GLY A 100 2.83 10.96 -2.52
C GLY A 100 1.77 10.59 -1.49
N LEU A 101 2.23 10.02 -0.39
CA LEU A 101 1.36 9.57 0.69
C LEU A 101 1.85 10.16 2.00
N VAL A 102 1.06 11.08 2.55
CA VAL A 102 1.32 11.73 3.84
C VAL A 102 0.22 11.33 4.82
N VAL A 103 0.62 10.87 5.99
CA VAL A 103 -0.32 10.54 7.08
C VAL A 103 -0.19 11.60 8.16
N ILE A 104 -1.30 12.20 8.53
CA ILE A 104 -1.39 13.15 9.64
C ILE A 104 -2.34 12.55 10.67
N PRO A 105 -1.81 11.83 11.69
CA PRO A 105 -2.66 11.25 12.72
C PRO A 105 -3.38 12.33 13.53
N GLY A 106 -4.53 11.98 14.04
CA GLY A 106 -5.20 12.80 15.06
C GLY A 106 -4.42 12.76 16.38
N SER A 107 -4.84 13.59 17.31
CA SER A 107 -4.17 13.73 18.61
C SER A 107 -4.16 12.38 19.36
N GLY A 108 -2.97 11.84 19.64
CA GLY A 108 -2.78 10.57 20.32
C GLY A 108 -3.07 9.33 19.48
N GLN A 109 -3.32 9.49 18.19
CA GLN A 109 -3.64 8.39 17.29
C GLN A 109 -2.38 7.70 16.78
N SER A 110 -2.45 6.37 16.65
CA SER A 110 -1.38 5.56 16.04
C SER A 110 -1.95 4.79 14.87
N ILE A 111 -1.32 4.93 13.70
CA ILE A 111 -1.82 4.42 12.42
C ILE A 111 -0.72 3.65 11.71
N ASN A 112 -1.08 2.50 11.13
CA ASN A 112 -0.26 1.80 10.14
C ASN A 112 -0.95 1.90 8.78
N VAL A 113 -0.18 2.09 7.74
CA VAL A 113 -0.69 2.24 6.38
C VAL A 113 -0.13 1.14 5.51
N THR A 114 -0.99 0.48 4.75
CA THR A 114 -0.60 -0.51 3.74
C THR A 114 -0.79 0.13 2.36
N TYR A 115 0.28 0.20 1.58
CA TYR A 115 0.30 0.86 0.30
C TYR A 115 1.12 0.07 -0.72
N SER A 116 0.93 0.39 -1.99
CA SER A 116 1.70 -0.18 -3.10
C SER A 116 2.35 0.97 -3.86
N PRO A 117 3.69 0.99 -3.98
CA PRO A 117 4.37 1.97 -4.83
C PRO A 117 3.96 1.78 -6.29
N GLY A 118 3.74 2.90 -6.98
CA GLY A 118 3.27 2.89 -8.37
C GLY A 118 4.33 2.76 -9.43
#